data_5573aad2764cdc375d74cdaff2e827bf
#
_entry.id   5573aad2764cdc375d74cdaff2e827bf
#
_cell.length_a   1.000
_cell.length_b   1.000
_cell.length_c   1.000
_cell.angle_alpha   90.00
_cell.angle_beta   90.00
_cell.angle_gamma   90.00
#
_symmetry.space_group_name_H-M   'P 1'
#
loop_
_entity.id
_entity.type
_entity.pdbx_description
1 polymer ?
#
loop_
_entity_poly.entity_id
_entity_poly.type
_entity_poly.pdbx_seq_one_letter_code
_entity_poly.pdbx_strand_id
1 'polypeptide(L)'
;MKKKNSVRILTMAAFCFFCISASAQILTSQDSANAGIVANGKTTEISAYGEAKVQYDFRFNTATANLTRNVVYGEHQFNNIISLFAGAEVDNAKNFAVQQCFLKCNLSSNNYLVAGLFTPRIGIMNENSLPTTFNGNDRPFVETMIIPSTWREIGIGFYGNCKSTPFYYSLGIVNGLNAQGFSMQNGIGGNGLYAGANASATNIALTGSLLYYIGHLRLQASGYYGGSVGLNKQQADSLQLDYGPFGSPVALEEFDVQYLTKAFTFKALGTMVSIPEADTINRAYDNNAPQQMIGAYAELGVNLAYLINSNTTRNFTVFARYEYVNMDAKTSAEGVSDPTRQLKYVVAGITYMPIKGVAFKADYVFRQSGPPNPLLLAEFAQPGQYYTANGYFNIGIAYSIN
;
A
#
# COMPACT_ATOMS: atom_id res chain seq x y z
N MET A 1 -45.24 16.41 -28.12
CA MET A 1 -43.81 16.10 -28.07
C MET A 1 -43.00 17.00 -27.11
N LYS A 2 -43.38 17.14 -25.82
CA LYS A 2 -42.66 18.03 -24.87
C LYS A 2 -42.44 17.44 -23.46
N LYS A 3 -42.53 16.11 -23.32
CA LYS A 3 -42.32 15.42 -22.00
C LYS A 3 -41.02 14.60 -21.88
N LYS A 4 -40.20 14.50 -22.94
CA LYS A 4 -38.96 13.67 -22.89
C LYS A 4 -37.70 14.41 -22.44
N ASN A 5 -37.70 15.74 -22.43
CA ASN A 5 -36.50 16.53 -22.09
C ASN A 5 -36.38 16.88 -20.59
N SER A 6 -37.50 16.88 -19.84
CA SER A 6 -37.45 17.18 -18.40
C SER A 6 -36.87 16.03 -17.55
N VAL A 7 -37.04 14.77 -17.96
CA VAL A 7 -36.52 13.62 -17.25
C VAL A 7 -35.00 13.49 -17.41
N ARG A 8 -34.46 13.87 -18.59
CA ARG A 8 -33.00 13.84 -18.82
C ARG A 8 -32.24 14.94 -18.07
N ILE A 9 -32.83 16.10 -17.87
CA ILE A 9 -32.24 17.21 -17.12
C ILE A 9 -32.27 16.89 -15.61
N LEU A 10 -33.34 16.27 -15.11
CA LEU A 10 -33.45 15.89 -13.70
C LEU A 10 -32.49 14.75 -13.34
N THR A 11 -32.28 13.77 -14.23
CA THR A 11 -31.29 12.71 -14.03
C THR A 11 -29.85 13.22 -14.10
N MET A 12 -29.55 14.20 -14.94
CA MET A 12 -28.23 14.81 -15.04
C MET A 12 -27.92 15.71 -13.84
N ALA A 13 -28.92 16.47 -13.33
CA ALA A 13 -28.78 17.27 -12.11
C ALA A 13 -28.66 16.41 -10.85
N ALA A 14 -29.40 15.30 -10.75
CA ALA A 14 -29.25 14.33 -9.65
C ALA A 14 -27.88 13.62 -9.68
N PHE A 15 -27.34 13.33 -10.87
CA PHE A 15 -26.02 12.75 -11.02
C PHE A 15 -24.89 13.71 -10.60
N CYS A 16 -25.01 15.00 -10.93
CA CYS A 16 -24.05 16.01 -10.50
C CYS A 16 -24.09 16.28 -8.98
N PHE A 17 -25.27 16.20 -8.34
CA PHE A 17 -25.40 16.40 -6.89
C PHE A 17 -24.85 15.22 -6.08
N PHE A 18 -24.94 13.98 -6.60
CA PHE A 18 -24.36 12.80 -5.98
C PHE A 18 -22.81 12.76 -6.10
N CYS A 19 -22.24 13.31 -7.17
CA CYS A 19 -20.79 13.40 -7.34
C CYS A 19 -20.13 14.34 -6.31
N ILE A 20 -20.81 15.45 -5.93
CA ILE A 20 -20.24 16.44 -5.00
C ILE A 20 -20.17 15.91 -3.56
N SER A 21 -21.17 15.12 -3.13
CA SER A 21 -21.20 14.55 -1.78
C SER A 21 -20.26 13.36 -1.60
N ALA A 22 -20.02 12.57 -2.65
CA ALA A 22 -19.05 11.46 -2.61
C ALA A 22 -17.60 11.98 -2.55
N SER A 23 -17.30 13.07 -3.26
CA SER A 23 -15.94 13.66 -3.28
C SER A 23 -15.51 14.22 -1.92
N ALA A 24 -16.44 14.80 -1.14
CA ALA A 24 -16.14 15.37 0.17
C ALA A 24 -15.87 14.28 1.23
N GLN A 25 -16.54 13.14 1.14
CA GLN A 25 -16.37 12.04 2.09
C GLN A 25 -15.08 11.24 1.87
N ILE A 26 -14.58 11.21 0.64
CA ILE A 26 -13.36 10.51 0.27
C ILE A 26 -12.12 11.36 0.58
N LEU A 27 -12.18 12.68 0.42
CA LEU A 27 -11.13 13.61 0.84
C LEU A 27 -10.83 13.51 2.35
N THR A 28 -11.86 13.37 3.19
CA THR A 28 -11.68 13.25 4.63
C THR A 28 -11.10 11.92 5.09
N SER A 29 -11.36 10.82 4.39
CA SER A 29 -10.77 9.53 4.73
C SER A 29 -9.32 9.38 4.26
N GLN A 30 -8.97 10.01 3.16
CA GLN A 30 -7.65 9.97 2.54
C GLN A 30 -6.67 10.94 3.21
N ASP A 31 -7.14 12.14 3.53
CA ASP A 31 -6.37 13.13 4.28
C ASP A 31 -6.19 12.71 5.75
N SER A 32 -7.12 11.95 6.34
CA SER A 32 -6.94 11.43 7.70
C SER A 32 -5.96 10.27 7.83
N ALA A 33 -5.68 9.53 6.75
CA ALA A 33 -4.64 8.50 6.76
C ALA A 33 -3.24 9.05 6.42
N ASN A 34 -3.17 10.10 5.59
CA ASN A 34 -1.91 10.68 5.07
C ASN A 34 -1.66 12.13 5.48
N ALA A 35 -2.65 12.82 5.98
CA ALA A 35 -2.56 14.22 6.40
C ALA A 35 -3.64 14.50 7.43
N GLY A 36 -3.47 13.99 8.64
CA GLY A 36 -4.26 14.32 9.82
C GLY A 36 -5.59 15.08 9.61
N ILE A 37 -6.46 14.82 10.43
CA ILE A 37 -7.83 15.28 10.51
C ILE A 37 -7.93 16.80 10.41
N VAL A 38 -8.85 17.28 9.61
CA VAL A 38 -9.20 18.72 9.54
C VAL A 38 -9.66 19.19 10.92
N ALA A 39 -8.88 20.07 11.51
CA ALA A 39 -9.12 20.63 12.82
C ALA A 39 -10.50 21.28 12.94
N ASN A 40 -11.35 20.75 13.78
CA ASN A 40 -12.55 21.42 14.28
C ASN A 40 -12.16 22.51 15.31
N GLY A 41 -11.35 23.49 14.90
CA GLY A 41 -10.91 24.58 15.77
C GLY A 41 -9.89 24.22 16.84
N LYS A 42 -9.32 22.99 16.84
CA LYS A 42 -8.22 22.56 17.71
C LYS A 42 -6.90 22.76 16.98
N THR A 43 -5.89 23.22 17.72
CA THR A 43 -4.52 23.40 17.20
C THR A 43 -3.69 22.12 17.22
N THR A 44 -4.16 21.08 17.92
CA THR A 44 -3.48 19.77 18.01
C THR A 44 -4.53 18.68 18.09
N GLU A 45 -4.36 17.64 17.27
CA GLU A 45 -5.19 16.45 17.24
C GLU A 45 -4.33 15.19 17.34
N ILE A 46 -4.87 14.14 17.99
CA ILE A 46 -4.22 12.84 18.12
C ILE A 46 -5.17 11.78 17.58
N SER A 47 -4.66 10.90 16.75
CA SER A 47 -5.36 9.74 16.24
C SER A 47 -4.52 8.48 16.43
N ALA A 48 -5.18 7.32 16.44
CA ALA A 48 -4.49 6.04 16.59
C ALA A 48 -5.22 4.94 15.87
N TYR A 49 -4.50 3.91 15.46
CA TYR A 49 -5.08 2.66 15.00
C TYR A 49 -4.19 1.47 15.34
N GLY A 50 -4.79 0.30 15.34
CA GLY A 50 -4.04 -0.92 15.57
C GLY A 50 -4.80 -2.16 15.19
N GLU A 51 -4.06 -3.26 15.14
CA GLU A 51 -4.55 -4.57 14.79
C GLU A 51 -3.76 -5.67 15.50
N ALA A 52 -4.48 -6.72 15.91
CA ALA A 52 -3.92 -7.93 16.46
C ALA A 52 -4.62 -9.15 15.86
N LYS A 53 -3.86 -10.22 15.65
CA LYS A 53 -4.41 -11.46 15.10
C LYS A 53 -3.84 -12.71 15.76
N VAL A 54 -4.63 -13.78 15.74
CA VAL A 54 -4.19 -15.14 15.95
C VAL A 54 -4.28 -15.86 14.60
N GLN A 55 -3.22 -16.54 14.20
CA GLN A 55 -3.14 -17.32 12.98
C GLN A 55 -2.90 -18.78 13.34
N TYR A 56 -3.71 -19.69 12.80
CA TYR A 56 -3.51 -21.12 12.85
C TYR A 56 -3.02 -21.64 11.50
N ASP A 57 -1.87 -22.31 11.49
CA ASP A 57 -1.30 -22.94 10.33
C ASP A 57 -1.69 -24.44 10.30
N PHE A 58 -2.51 -24.83 9.31
CA PHE A 58 -2.99 -26.21 9.19
C PHE A 58 -1.89 -27.21 8.79
N ARG A 59 -0.81 -26.73 8.19
CA ARG A 59 0.28 -27.60 7.74
C ARG A 59 1.18 -28.01 8.90
N PHE A 60 1.50 -27.05 9.75
CA PHE A 60 2.39 -27.26 10.90
C PHE A 60 1.65 -27.52 12.20
N ASN A 61 0.31 -27.42 12.21
CA ASN A 61 -0.54 -27.51 13.41
C ASN A 61 -0.08 -26.54 14.51
N THR A 62 0.27 -25.33 14.14
CA THR A 62 0.78 -24.30 15.06
C THR A 62 -0.12 -23.08 15.07
N ALA A 63 -0.27 -22.46 16.22
CA ALA A 63 -0.95 -21.20 16.38
C ALA A 63 0.05 -20.12 16.82
N THR A 64 -0.04 -18.94 16.20
CA THR A 64 0.74 -17.76 16.56
C THR A 64 -0.18 -16.60 16.85
N ALA A 65 0.13 -15.82 17.89
CA ALA A 65 -0.59 -14.59 18.22
C ALA A 65 0.36 -13.39 18.04
N ASN A 66 -0.10 -12.38 17.31
CA ASN A 66 0.66 -11.19 17.02
C ASN A 66 -0.15 -9.93 17.31
N LEU A 67 0.47 -8.97 18.00
CA LEU A 67 0.09 -7.57 17.96
C LEU A 67 0.72 -6.99 16.69
N THR A 68 0.00 -7.08 15.57
CA THR A 68 0.56 -6.88 14.23
C THR A 68 1.12 -5.48 14.09
N ARG A 69 0.31 -4.47 14.51
CA ARG A 69 0.71 -3.08 14.38
C ARG A 69 -0.13 -2.16 15.27
N ASN A 70 0.51 -1.17 15.86
CA ASN A 70 -0.14 -0.04 16.54
C ASN A 70 0.54 1.25 16.13
N VAL A 71 -0.25 2.22 15.73
CA VAL A 71 0.23 3.50 15.22
C VAL A 71 -0.48 4.63 15.96
N VAL A 72 0.28 5.63 16.37
CA VAL A 72 -0.23 6.87 16.94
C VAL A 72 0.26 8.02 16.07
N TYR A 73 -0.65 8.92 15.71
CA TYR A 73 -0.36 10.14 14.97
C TYR A 73 -0.73 11.37 15.78
N GLY A 74 0.05 12.42 15.58
CA GLY A 74 -0.27 13.77 16.01
C GLY A 74 -0.20 14.74 14.85
N GLU A 75 -1.19 15.61 14.72
CA GLU A 75 -1.14 16.78 13.86
C GLU A 75 -1.17 18.02 14.72
N HIS A 76 -0.26 18.98 14.46
CA HIS A 76 -0.25 20.30 15.06
C HIS A 76 -0.32 21.38 14.00
N GLN A 77 -1.36 22.19 14.06
CA GLN A 77 -1.55 23.31 13.14
C GLN A 77 -0.91 24.57 13.74
N PHE A 78 0.20 25.04 13.18
CA PHE A 78 0.86 26.28 13.58
C PHE A 78 0.06 27.52 13.14
N ASN A 79 -0.52 27.45 11.95
CA ASN A 79 -1.39 28.49 11.37
C ASN A 79 -2.21 27.89 10.22
N ASN A 80 -2.99 28.70 9.50
CA ASN A 80 -3.85 28.26 8.39
C ASN A 80 -3.07 27.71 7.17
N ILE A 81 -1.75 27.90 7.14
CA ILE A 81 -0.90 27.50 6.01
C ILE A 81 -0.02 26.29 6.38
N ILE A 82 0.52 26.26 7.60
CA ILE A 82 1.55 25.29 8.00
C ILE A 82 1.03 24.40 9.13
N SER A 83 1.09 23.11 8.92
CA SER A 83 0.92 22.09 9.96
C SER A 83 2.07 21.08 9.98
N LEU A 84 2.32 20.50 11.14
CA LEU A 84 3.21 19.37 11.35
C LEU A 84 2.38 18.11 11.53
N PHE A 85 2.74 17.07 10.81
CA PHE A 85 2.21 15.72 11.00
C PHE A 85 3.34 14.81 11.46
N ALA A 86 3.13 14.05 12.53
CA ALA A 86 4.09 13.08 13.03
C ALA A 86 3.39 11.83 13.54
N GLY A 87 3.93 10.66 13.22
CA GLY A 87 3.38 9.38 13.64
C GLY A 87 4.47 8.37 13.96
N ALA A 88 4.18 7.53 14.94
CA ALA A 88 5.03 6.44 15.36
C ALA A 88 4.28 5.12 15.32
N GLU A 89 4.98 4.06 14.93
CA GLU A 89 4.49 2.70 14.80
C GLU A 89 5.26 1.76 15.70
N VAL A 90 4.52 0.84 16.32
CA VAL A 90 5.07 -0.35 16.95
C VAL A 90 4.50 -1.55 16.25
N ASP A 91 5.34 -2.34 15.56
CA ASP A 91 4.95 -3.58 14.92
C ASP A 91 5.44 -4.79 15.71
N ASN A 92 4.73 -5.92 15.59
CA ASN A 92 5.03 -7.18 16.28
C ASN A 92 5.38 -7.01 17.77
N ALA A 93 4.86 -5.94 18.41
CA ALA A 93 5.11 -5.53 19.79
C ALA A 93 6.61 -5.33 20.15
N LYS A 94 7.48 -5.17 19.17
CA LYS A 94 8.94 -5.08 19.36
C LYS A 94 9.61 -3.98 18.56
N ASN A 95 9.21 -3.80 17.28
CA ASN A 95 9.91 -2.89 16.40
C ASN A 95 9.25 -1.52 16.46
N PHE A 96 10.00 -0.52 16.86
CA PHE A 96 9.57 0.88 16.84
C PHE A 96 10.09 1.57 15.58
N ALA A 97 9.21 2.31 14.91
CA ALA A 97 9.56 3.11 13.76
C ALA A 97 8.79 4.44 13.72
N VAL A 98 9.42 5.47 13.17
CA VAL A 98 8.71 6.68 12.77
C VAL A 98 7.90 6.35 11.53
N GLN A 99 6.57 6.46 11.60
CA GLN A 99 5.69 6.14 10.48
C GLN A 99 5.70 7.24 9.42
N GLN A 100 5.55 8.47 9.86
CA GLN A 100 5.68 9.67 9.04
C GLN A 100 6.12 10.84 9.93
N CYS A 101 6.81 11.82 9.34
CA CYS A 101 7.13 13.08 10.01
C CYS A 101 7.40 14.14 8.95
N PHE A 102 6.41 15.02 8.69
CA PHE A 102 6.52 16.03 7.65
C PHE A 102 5.80 17.31 8.01
N LEU A 103 6.24 18.40 7.42
CA LEU A 103 5.51 19.67 7.36
C LEU A 103 4.61 19.68 6.13
N LYS A 104 3.35 20.05 6.33
CA LYS A 104 2.38 20.33 5.28
C LYS A 104 2.23 21.84 5.12
N CYS A 105 2.31 22.33 3.89
CA CYS A 105 2.13 23.74 3.54
C CYS A 105 0.97 23.88 2.55
N ASN A 106 -0.15 24.44 2.96
CA ASN A 106 -1.31 24.72 2.12
C ASN A 106 -1.00 25.92 1.21
N LEU A 107 -0.90 25.69 -0.10
CA LEU A 107 -0.66 26.73 -1.11
C LEU A 107 -1.98 27.38 -1.55
N SER A 108 -3.04 26.60 -1.55
CA SER A 108 -4.39 27.06 -1.88
C SER A 108 -5.41 26.10 -1.26
N SER A 109 -6.71 26.35 -1.47
CA SER A 109 -7.78 25.44 -1.07
C SER A 109 -7.69 24.02 -1.72
N ASN A 110 -6.92 23.89 -2.77
CA ASN A 110 -6.88 22.69 -3.61
C ASN A 110 -5.49 22.06 -3.73
N ASN A 111 -4.44 22.76 -3.29
CA ASN A 111 -3.06 22.33 -3.48
C ASN A 111 -2.25 22.53 -2.21
N TYR A 112 -1.41 21.55 -1.90
CA TYR A 112 -0.48 21.62 -0.78
C TYR A 112 0.85 20.93 -1.10
N LEU A 113 1.89 21.33 -0.39
CA LEU A 113 3.19 20.68 -0.35
C LEU A 113 3.37 19.91 0.95
N VAL A 114 4.10 18.82 0.90
CA VAL A 114 4.65 18.13 2.08
C VAL A 114 6.16 18.09 1.96
N ALA A 115 6.86 18.19 3.09
CA ALA A 115 8.32 18.08 3.14
C ALA A 115 8.74 17.33 4.40
N GLY A 116 9.49 16.26 4.27
CA GLY A 116 9.92 15.38 5.36
C GLY A 116 9.81 13.91 5.00
N LEU A 117 9.55 13.07 6.01
CA LEU A 117 9.32 11.63 5.86
C LEU A 117 7.82 11.39 5.64
N PHE A 118 7.44 10.95 4.45
CA PHE A 118 6.05 10.67 4.10
C PHE A 118 5.92 9.39 3.24
N THR A 119 4.68 8.90 3.10
CA THR A 119 4.35 7.75 2.26
C THR A 119 3.96 8.24 0.86
N PRO A 120 4.70 7.88 -0.21
CA PRO A 120 4.27 8.11 -1.59
C PRO A 120 2.94 7.43 -1.88
N ARG A 121 2.09 8.07 -2.67
CA ARG A 121 0.76 7.58 -3.02
C ARG A 121 0.84 6.53 -4.14
N ILE A 122 1.30 5.32 -3.81
CA ILE A 122 1.48 4.18 -4.73
C ILE A 122 0.73 2.98 -4.16
N GLY A 123 -0.30 2.52 -4.88
CA GLY A 123 -1.20 1.46 -4.42
C GLY A 123 -2.24 1.93 -3.41
N ILE A 124 -3.17 1.02 -3.08
CA ILE A 124 -4.31 1.29 -2.20
C ILE A 124 -3.88 1.37 -0.73
N MET A 125 -2.97 0.49 -0.30
CA MET A 125 -2.56 0.39 1.10
C MET A 125 -1.64 1.53 1.56
N ASN A 126 -0.82 2.09 0.67
CA ASN A 126 -0.01 3.26 0.99
C ASN A 126 -0.84 4.53 1.05
N GLU A 127 -1.95 4.57 0.35
CA GLU A 127 -2.91 5.67 0.43
C GLU A 127 -3.77 5.58 1.69
N ASN A 128 -4.26 4.39 2.04
CA ASN A 128 -5.09 4.17 3.23
C ASN A 128 -4.75 2.84 3.90
N SER A 129 -3.93 2.90 4.92
CA SER A 129 -3.44 1.74 5.68
C SER A 129 -4.25 1.42 6.94
N LEU A 130 -5.38 2.11 7.17
CA LEU A 130 -6.23 1.87 8.36
C LEU A 130 -6.80 0.44 8.33
N PRO A 131 -6.60 -0.35 9.39
CA PRO A 131 -7.02 -1.74 9.39
C PRO A 131 -8.54 -1.94 9.39
N THR A 132 -9.31 -0.89 9.66
CA THR A 132 -10.77 -0.89 9.59
C THR A 132 -11.32 -0.64 8.18
N THR A 133 -10.46 -0.35 7.17
CA THR A 133 -10.87 -0.01 5.80
C THR A 133 -10.61 -1.11 4.77
N PHE A 134 -9.96 -2.19 5.16
CA PHE A 134 -9.76 -3.37 4.33
C PHE A 134 -10.33 -4.63 4.99
N ASN A 135 -10.73 -5.59 4.16
CA ASN A 135 -11.25 -6.88 4.61
C ASN A 135 -10.11 -7.85 4.94
N GLY A 136 -10.41 -8.81 5.84
CA GLY A 136 -9.43 -9.80 6.28
C GLY A 136 -8.39 -9.25 7.26
N ASN A 137 -7.59 -10.16 7.82
CA ASN A 137 -6.57 -9.84 8.81
C ASN A 137 -5.26 -9.39 8.16
N ASP A 138 -5.00 -9.84 6.92
CA ASP A 138 -3.82 -9.48 6.17
C ASP A 138 -4.16 -8.50 5.05
N ARG A 139 -3.28 -7.50 4.87
CA ARG A 139 -3.29 -6.65 3.69
C ARG A 139 -3.12 -7.51 2.44
N PRO A 140 -3.53 -7.05 1.23
CA PRO A 140 -3.22 -7.76 0.00
C PRO A 140 -1.73 -8.08 -0.12
N PHE A 141 -1.39 -9.34 -0.41
CA PHE A 141 0.00 -9.78 -0.51
C PHE A 141 0.75 -9.10 -1.65
N VAL A 142 0.05 -8.74 -2.74
CA VAL A 142 0.62 -7.92 -3.82
C VAL A 142 1.14 -6.59 -3.27
N GLU A 143 0.38 -5.95 -2.35
CA GLU A 143 0.73 -4.66 -1.74
C GLU A 143 1.63 -4.78 -0.49
N THR A 144 2.16 -5.95 -0.20
CA THR A 144 3.16 -6.14 0.86
C THR A 144 4.47 -6.72 0.32
N MET A 145 4.39 -7.45 -0.80
CA MET A 145 5.53 -8.15 -1.38
C MET A 145 6.13 -7.43 -2.59
N ILE A 146 5.29 -6.87 -3.47
CA ILE A 146 5.72 -6.18 -4.69
C ILE A 146 5.71 -4.67 -4.49
N ILE A 147 4.58 -4.11 -4.04
CA ILE A 147 4.53 -2.72 -3.58
C ILE A 147 4.84 -2.74 -2.08
N PRO A 148 5.92 -2.14 -1.60
CA PRO A 148 6.14 -2.05 -0.15
C PRO A 148 4.98 -1.30 0.50
N SER A 149 4.23 -1.92 1.42
CA SER A 149 3.18 -1.22 2.15
C SER A 149 3.75 -0.51 3.38
N THR A 150 3.18 0.66 3.69
CA THR A 150 3.78 1.65 4.59
C THR A 150 5.16 2.13 4.11
N TRP A 151 5.28 2.30 2.81
CA TRP A 151 6.49 2.77 2.14
C TRP A 151 6.77 4.23 2.56
N ARG A 152 7.92 4.48 3.12
CA ARG A 152 8.30 5.78 3.71
C ARG A 152 9.58 6.28 3.07
N GLU A 153 9.54 7.51 2.54
CA GLU A 153 10.70 8.16 1.94
C GLU A 153 10.82 9.62 2.39
N ILE A 154 12.04 10.12 2.48
CA ILE A 154 12.31 11.54 2.74
C ILE A 154 12.29 12.29 1.43
N GLY A 155 11.55 13.42 1.39
CA GLY A 155 11.50 14.22 0.19
C GLY A 155 10.51 15.38 0.28
N ILE A 156 10.09 15.82 -0.92
CA ILE A 156 9.08 16.86 -1.12
C ILE A 156 8.00 16.28 -2.02
N GLY A 157 6.75 16.43 -1.63
CA GLY A 157 5.58 16.02 -2.40
C GLY A 157 4.63 17.18 -2.66
N PHE A 158 4.08 17.26 -3.86
CA PHE A 158 3.04 18.20 -4.27
C PHE A 158 1.75 17.42 -4.52
N TYR A 159 0.68 17.83 -3.88
CA TYR A 159 -0.63 17.18 -3.94
C TYR A 159 -1.68 18.20 -4.34
N GLY A 160 -2.63 17.77 -5.15
CA GLY A 160 -3.69 18.66 -5.57
C GLY A 160 -4.89 17.96 -6.17
N ASN A 161 -5.92 18.79 -6.41
CA ASN A 161 -7.12 18.40 -7.14
C ASN A 161 -7.61 19.51 -8.06
N CYS A 162 -8.30 19.12 -9.12
CA CYS A 162 -8.93 20.06 -10.04
C CYS A 162 -10.28 20.52 -9.47
N LYS A 163 -10.53 21.84 -9.46
CA LYS A 163 -11.79 22.40 -8.92
C LYS A 163 -13.04 21.98 -9.70
N SER A 164 -12.91 21.78 -11.01
CA SER A 164 -14.02 21.54 -11.93
C SER A 164 -14.25 20.05 -12.27
N THR A 165 -13.33 19.17 -11.92
CA THR A 165 -13.38 17.74 -12.23
C THR A 165 -12.94 16.92 -11.03
N PRO A 166 -13.48 15.71 -10.82
CA PRO A 166 -13.10 14.83 -9.73
C PRO A 166 -11.74 14.15 -10.00
N PHE A 167 -10.74 14.98 -10.32
CA PHE A 167 -9.39 14.56 -10.66
C PHE A 167 -8.41 15.03 -9.59
N TYR A 168 -7.62 14.10 -9.06
CA TYR A 168 -6.60 14.33 -8.04
C TYR A 168 -5.25 13.87 -8.57
N TYR A 169 -4.19 14.50 -8.11
CA TYR A 169 -2.84 14.18 -8.52
C TYR A 169 -1.85 14.35 -7.38
N SER A 170 -0.77 13.61 -7.46
CA SER A 170 0.42 13.82 -6.64
C SER A 170 1.68 13.69 -7.48
N LEU A 171 2.70 14.46 -7.11
CA LEU A 171 4.06 14.38 -7.66
C LEU A 171 5.02 14.47 -6.47
N GLY A 172 6.08 13.70 -6.47
CA GLY A 172 7.08 13.73 -5.41
C GLY A 172 8.49 13.54 -5.94
N ILE A 173 9.43 14.18 -5.26
CA ILE A 173 10.85 13.91 -5.37
C ILE A 173 11.29 13.43 -4.00
N VAL A 174 11.77 12.19 -3.97
CA VAL A 174 12.17 11.50 -2.72
C VAL A 174 13.56 10.89 -2.87
N ASN A 175 14.13 10.40 -1.79
CA ASN A 175 15.36 9.60 -1.87
C ASN A 175 15.14 8.33 -2.70
N GLY A 176 16.19 7.82 -3.33
CA GLY A 176 16.17 6.54 -4.05
C GLY A 176 16.18 5.34 -3.10
N LEU A 177 16.26 4.14 -3.66
CA LEU A 177 16.29 2.87 -2.94
C LEU A 177 17.74 2.44 -2.64
N ASN A 178 17.87 1.29 -1.95
CA ASN A 178 19.13 0.65 -1.60
C ASN A 178 19.25 -0.71 -2.30
N ALA A 179 19.95 -0.76 -3.43
CA ALA A 179 20.13 -2.00 -4.21
C ALA A 179 20.77 -3.15 -3.42
N GLN A 180 21.62 -2.84 -2.43
CA GLN A 180 22.22 -3.86 -1.57
C GLN A 180 21.18 -4.67 -0.79
N GLY A 181 20.01 -4.09 -0.51
CA GLY A 181 18.93 -4.75 0.21
C GLY A 181 17.93 -5.49 -0.67
N PHE A 182 18.07 -5.44 -2.00
CA PHE A 182 17.16 -6.14 -2.91
C PHE A 182 17.36 -7.65 -2.83
N SER A 183 16.27 -8.38 -2.99
CA SER A 183 16.32 -9.84 -3.03
C SER A 183 15.07 -10.39 -3.70
N MET A 184 15.13 -11.62 -4.17
CA MET A 184 13.96 -12.31 -4.69
C MET A 184 12.91 -12.58 -3.59
N GLN A 185 13.33 -12.58 -2.33
CA GLN A 185 12.43 -12.76 -1.19
C GLN A 185 11.63 -11.52 -0.84
N ASN A 186 12.27 -10.36 -0.80
CA ASN A 186 11.70 -9.10 -0.34
C ASN A 186 11.48 -8.08 -1.47
N GLY A 187 11.83 -8.42 -2.71
CA GLY A 187 11.78 -7.51 -3.83
C GLY A 187 12.63 -6.27 -3.59
N ILE A 188 12.02 -5.11 -3.79
CA ILE A 188 12.59 -3.79 -3.48
C ILE A 188 12.30 -3.34 -2.03
N GLY A 189 11.51 -4.14 -1.28
CA GLY A 189 11.10 -3.87 0.11
C GLY A 189 12.16 -4.28 1.13
N GLY A 190 11.77 -4.29 2.40
CA GLY A 190 12.67 -4.66 3.50
C GLY A 190 13.92 -3.77 3.54
N ASN A 191 15.11 -4.37 3.48
CA ASN A 191 16.39 -3.64 3.49
C ASN A 191 16.66 -2.81 2.22
N GLY A 192 15.82 -2.95 1.17
CA GLY A 192 15.85 -2.11 -0.01
C GLY A 192 15.30 -0.71 0.22
N LEU A 193 14.62 -0.47 1.37
CA LEU A 193 14.08 0.82 1.77
C LEU A 193 14.95 1.44 2.85
N TYR A 194 15.28 2.71 2.71
CA TYR A 194 15.90 3.48 3.79
C TYR A 194 14.92 3.83 4.91
N ALA A 195 13.64 3.98 4.58
CA ALA A 195 12.57 4.32 5.52
C ALA A 195 12.89 5.52 6.42
N GLY A 196 13.63 6.49 5.89
CA GLY A 196 14.07 7.70 6.59
C GLY A 196 15.38 7.56 7.39
N ALA A 197 16.01 6.39 7.40
CA ALA A 197 17.24 6.16 8.16
C ALA A 197 18.47 6.18 7.24
N ASN A 198 19.31 7.23 7.35
CA ASN A 198 20.56 7.36 6.58
C ASN A 198 20.36 7.25 5.07
N ALA A 199 19.22 7.73 4.56
CA ALA A 199 18.92 7.70 3.14
C ALA A 199 19.98 8.48 2.35
N SER A 200 20.47 7.85 1.27
CA SER A 200 21.41 8.52 0.39
C SER A 200 20.71 9.65 -0.37
N ALA A 201 21.30 10.84 -0.35
CA ALA A 201 20.85 11.97 -1.17
C ALA A 201 21.54 12.02 -2.54
N THR A 202 22.44 11.09 -2.85
CA THR A 202 23.11 11.01 -4.15
C THR A 202 22.25 10.36 -5.21
N ASN A 203 21.29 9.49 -4.82
CA ASN A 203 20.27 8.96 -5.68
C ASN A 203 18.89 9.49 -5.25
N ILE A 204 18.08 9.85 -6.22
CA ILE A 204 16.74 10.37 -6.04
C ILE A 204 15.73 9.54 -6.79
N ALA A 205 14.46 9.72 -6.44
CA ALA A 205 13.34 9.12 -7.15
C ALA A 205 12.24 10.12 -7.41
N LEU A 206 11.50 9.88 -8.49
CA LEU A 206 10.28 10.56 -8.85
C LEU A 206 9.11 9.63 -8.52
N THR A 207 8.09 10.15 -7.88
CA THR A 207 6.82 9.44 -7.63
C THR A 207 5.66 10.25 -8.18
N GLY A 208 4.60 9.58 -8.59
CA GLY A 208 3.40 10.27 -9.05
C GLY A 208 2.16 9.40 -8.99
N SER A 209 1.02 10.03 -8.83
CA SER A 209 -0.29 9.35 -8.94
C SER A 209 -1.33 10.27 -9.56
N LEU A 210 -2.24 9.65 -10.31
CA LEU A 210 -3.40 10.29 -10.93
C LEU A 210 -4.64 9.51 -10.50
N LEU A 211 -5.61 10.19 -9.90
CA LEU A 211 -6.86 9.58 -9.43
C LEU A 211 -8.05 10.27 -10.11
N TYR A 212 -9.02 9.48 -10.50
CA TYR A 212 -10.26 9.96 -11.09
C TYR A 212 -11.47 9.26 -10.48
N TYR A 213 -12.49 10.03 -10.13
CA TYR A 213 -13.71 9.51 -9.53
C TYR A 213 -14.90 9.65 -10.47
N ILE A 214 -15.68 8.56 -10.60
CA ILE A 214 -16.94 8.51 -11.36
C ILE A 214 -18.02 7.94 -10.44
N GLY A 215 -18.73 8.80 -9.74
CA GLY A 215 -19.67 8.35 -8.71
C GLY A 215 -18.97 7.54 -7.61
N HIS A 216 -19.31 6.25 -7.50
CA HIS A 216 -18.69 5.32 -6.54
C HIS A 216 -17.43 4.63 -7.06
N LEU A 217 -17.09 4.84 -8.33
CA LEU A 217 -15.90 4.27 -8.95
C LEU A 217 -14.72 5.21 -8.77
N ARG A 218 -13.59 4.69 -8.31
CA ARG A 218 -12.29 5.33 -8.26
C ARG A 218 -11.32 4.57 -9.16
N LEU A 219 -10.61 5.29 -10.00
CA LEU A 219 -9.52 4.79 -10.82
C LEU A 219 -8.24 5.49 -10.38
N GLN A 220 -7.16 4.75 -10.25
CA GLN A 220 -5.84 5.31 -9.97
C GLN A 220 -4.81 4.70 -10.91
N ALA A 221 -3.84 5.52 -11.33
CA ALA A 221 -2.57 5.09 -11.89
C ALA A 221 -1.47 5.74 -11.06
N SER A 222 -0.48 5.00 -10.65
CA SER A 222 0.64 5.50 -9.86
C SER A 222 1.96 4.89 -10.30
N GLY A 223 3.07 5.54 -9.93
CA GLY A 223 4.37 5.05 -10.32
C GLY A 223 5.51 5.64 -9.50
N TYR A 224 6.64 4.93 -9.61
CA TYR A 224 7.93 5.29 -9.04
C TYR A 224 9.02 5.06 -10.08
N TYR A 225 9.95 6.00 -10.20
CA TYR A 225 11.17 5.84 -10.98
C TYR A 225 12.34 6.48 -10.23
N GLY A 226 13.34 5.70 -9.84
CA GLY A 226 14.42 6.21 -9.03
C GLY A 226 15.68 5.38 -9.05
N GLY A 227 16.80 6.00 -8.68
CA GLY A 227 18.08 5.34 -8.52
C GLY A 227 18.07 4.41 -7.30
N SER A 228 18.94 3.42 -7.30
CA SER A 228 19.10 2.48 -6.20
C SER A 228 20.53 2.34 -5.68
N VAL A 229 21.48 3.05 -6.28
CA VAL A 229 22.90 3.02 -5.90
C VAL A 229 23.26 4.32 -5.21
N GLY A 230 23.22 4.32 -3.88
CA GLY A 230 23.54 5.50 -3.05
C GLY A 230 25.03 5.75 -2.83
N LEU A 231 25.92 5.25 -3.71
CA LEU A 231 27.36 5.31 -3.61
C LEU A 231 27.93 6.56 -4.29
N ASN A 232 29.17 6.95 -3.92
CA ASN A 232 29.93 7.89 -4.70
C ASN A 232 30.49 7.23 -5.98
N LYS A 233 30.99 8.06 -6.93
CA LYS A 233 31.48 7.55 -8.21
C LYS A 233 32.57 6.48 -8.06
N GLN A 234 33.55 6.70 -7.21
CA GLN A 234 34.68 5.77 -7.04
C GLN A 234 34.20 4.40 -6.50
N GLN A 235 33.27 4.40 -5.55
CA GLN A 235 32.68 3.17 -5.01
C GLN A 235 31.83 2.44 -6.07
N ALA A 236 31.01 3.17 -6.81
CA ALA A 236 30.18 2.60 -7.87
C ALA A 236 31.05 2.02 -9.00
N ASP A 237 32.06 2.75 -9.45
CA ASP A 237 33.01 2.28 -10.47
C ASP A 237 33.73 0.99 -10.04
N SER A 238 34.11 0.87 -8.75
CA SER A 238 34.76 -0.33 -8.22
C SER A 238 33.87 -1.56 -8.21
N LEU A 239 32.54 -1.38 -8.14
CA LEU A 239 31.52 -2.42 -8.18
C LEU A 239 30.89 -2.59 -9.56
N GLN A 240 31.33 -1.79 -10.55
CA GLN A 240 30.77 -1.75 -11.90
C GLN A 240 29.25 -1.44 -11.91
N LEU A 241 28.81 -0.54 -11.02
CA LEU A 241 27.44 -0.07 -10.90
C LEU A 241 27.31 1.33 -11.51
N ASP A 242 26.17 1.60 -12.13
CA ASP A 242 25.81 2.95 -12.52
C ASP A 242 25.60 3.84 -11.31
N TYR A 243 26.13 5.07 -11.35
CA TYR A 243 26.00 6.03 -10.26
C TYR A 243 25.26 7.30 -10.70
N GLY A 244 24.91 8.12 -9.73
CA GLY A 244 24.25 9.40 -9.94
C GLY A 244 22.77 9.38 -9.53
N PRO A 245 22.02 10.45 -9.85
CA PRO A 245 20.65 10.61 -9.34
C PRO A 245 19.72 9.42 -9.66
N PHE A 246 19.91 8.75 -10.78
CA PHE A 246 19.13 7.61 -11.24
C PHE A 246 20.02 6.39 -11.53
N GLY A 247 21.17 6.25 -10.85
CA GLY A 247 22.07 5.12 -11.03
C GLY A 247 21.41 3.78 -10.66
N SER A 248 21.55 2.78 -11.54
CA SER A 248 20.87 1.47 -11.49
C SER A 248 19.37 1.59 -11.17
N PRO A 249 18.57 2.12 -12.12
CA PRO A 249 17.20 2.56 -11.84
C PRO A 249 16.26 1.43 -11.54
N VAL A 250 15.25 1.74 -10.70
CA VAL A 250 14.06 0.92 -10.45
C VAL A 250 12.84 1.65 -10.97
N ALA A 251 12.00 0.98 -11.72
CA ALA A 251 10.68 1.45 -12.14
C ALA A 251 9.58 0.60 -11.49
N LEU A 252 8.56 1.23 -10.94
CA LEU A 252 7.33 0.60 -10.48
C LEU A 252 6.15 1.30 -11.13
N GLU A 253 5.25 0.51 -11.68
CA GLU A 253 3.99 0.96 -12.27
C GLU A 253 2.83 0.24 -11.56
N GLU A 254 1.77 0.97 -11.30
CA GLU A 254 0.58 0.46 -10.62
C GLU A 254 -0.67 1.08 -11.22
N PHE A 255 -1.72 0.25 -11.31
CA PHE A 255 -3.07 0.68 -11.66
C PHE A 255 -4.09 -0.01 -10.75
N ASP A 256 -5.02 0.77 -10.16
CA ASP A 256 -6.10 0.25 -9.33
C ASP A 256 -7.48 0.78 -9.72
N VAL A 257 -8.46 -0.04 -9.36
CA VAL A 257 -9.89 0.24 -9.51
C VAL A 257 -10.58 -0.08 -8.20
N GLN A 258 -11.34 0.88 -7.66
CA GLN A 258 -12.17 0.67 -6.49
C GLN A 258 -13.60 1.12 -6.76
N TYR A 259 -14.57 0.24 -6.47
CA TYR A 259 -15.99 0.57 -6.45
C TYR A 259 -16.53 0.35 -5.06
N LEU A 260 -16.86 1.44 -4.37
CA LEU A 260 -17.17 1.43 -2.95
C LEU A 260 -18.59 1.97 -2.73
N THR A 261 -19.49 1.10 -2.29
CA THR A 261 -20.84 1.45 -1.84
C THR A 261 -21.08 0.93 -0.43
N LYS A 262 -22.20 1.29 0.17
CA LYS A 262 -22.58 0.71 1.48
C LYS A 262 -22.90 -0.78 1.42
N ALA A 263 -23.37 -1.28 0.26
CA ALA A 263 -23.76 -2.67 0.05
C ALA A 263 -22.62 -3.53 -0.49
N PHE A 264 -21.83 -3.00 -1.44
CA PHE A 264 -20.82 -3.75 -2.17
C PHE A 264 -19.51 -2.97 -2.20
N THR A 265 -18.41 -3.72 -2.10
CA THR A 265 -17.06 -3.22 -2.31
C THR A 265 -16.37 -4.09 -3.33
N PHE A 266 -15.77 -3.47 -4.33
CA PHE A 266 -14.88 -4.13 -5.27
C PHE A 266 -13.57 -3.37 -5.30
N LYS A 267 -12.45 -4.10 -5.22
CA LYS A 267 -11.10 -3.56 -5.35
C LYS A 267 -10.31 -4.46 -6.28
N ALA A 268 -9.58 -3.89 -7.21
CA ALA A 268 -8.63 -4.62 -8.04
C ALA A 268 -7.38 -3.76 -8.25
N LEU A 269 -6.23 -4.39 -8.28
CA LEU A 269 -4.95 -3.73 -8.49
C LEU A 269 -4.03 -4.63 -9.30
N GLY A 270 -3.27 -4.02 -10.21
CA GLY A 270 -2.17 -4.64 -10.93
C GLY A 270 -0.91 -3.80 -10.83
N THR A 271 0.25 -4.44 -10.69
CA THR A 271 1.53 -3.76 -10.55
C THR A 271 2.67 -4.54 -11.18
N MET A 272 3.67 -3.80 -11.62
CA MET A 272 4.92 -4.33 -12.13
C MET A 272 6.10 -3.53 -11.56
N VAL A 273 7.17 -4.22 -11.18
CA VAL A 273 8.46 -3.62 -10.82
C VAL A 273 9.49 -4.13 -11.81
N SER A 274 10.33 -3.23 -12.32
CA SER A 274 11.44 -3.53 -13.22
C SER A 274 12.75 -3.01 -12.64
N ILE A 275 13.77 -3.86 -12.64
CA ILE A 275 15.15 -3.58 -12.22
C ILE A 275 16.04 -3.94 -13.41
N PRO A 276 16.22 -3.06 -14.40
CA PRO A 276 16.92 -3.37 -15.65
C PRO A 276 18.35 -3.87 -15.43
N GLU A 277 19.04 -3.35 -14.41
CA GLU A 277 20.42 -3.68 -14.07
C GLU A 277 20.54 -4.69 -12.91
N ALA A 278 19.55 -5.58 -12.74
CA ALA A 278 19.57 -6.59 -11.67
C ALA A 278 20.76 -7.54 -11.76
N ASP A 279 21.32 -7.78 -12.95
CA ASP A 279 22.53 -8.60 -13.15
C ASP A 279 23.78 -7.91 -12.60
N THR A 280 23.98 -6.62 -12.82
CA THR A 280 25.09 -5.88 -12.22
C THR A 280 24.95 -5.73 -10.71
N ILE A 281 23.73 -5.53 -10.22
CA ILE A 281 23.42 -5.49 -8.78
C ILE A 281 23.74 -6.83 -8.14
N ASN A 282 23.29 -7.94 -8.72
CA ASN A 282 23.55 -9.29 -8.20
C ASN A 282 25.04 -9.62 -8.17
N ARG A 283 25.80 -9.23 -9.21
CA ARG A 283 27.26 -9.39 -9.25
C ARG A 283 27.95 -8.58 -8.15
N ALA A 284 27.46 -7.35 -7.90
CA ALA A 284 28.06 -6.47 -6.91
C ALA A 284 27.78 -6.88 -5.47
N TYR A 285 26.59 -7.45 -5.19
CA TYR A 285 26.09 -7.68 -3.83
C TYR A 285 25.74 -9.14 -3.50
N ASP A 286 25.76 -10.05 -4.48
CA ASP A 286 25.40 -11.46 -4.33
C ASP A 286 24.01 -11.69 -3.69
N ASN A 287 23.00 -10.91 -4.12
CA ASN A 287 21.71 -10.83 -3.45
C ASN A 287 20.52 -11.45 -4.21
N ASN A 288 20.73 -12.02 -5.38
CA ASN A 288 19.72 -12.69 -6.22
C ASN A 288 18.44 -11.83 -6.43
N ALA A 289 18.60 -10.54 -6.75
CA ALA A 289 17.50 -9.65 -7.07
C ALA A 289 16.88 -10.03 -8.43
N PRO A 290 15.54 -10.05 -8.58
CA PRO A 290 14.89 -10.34 -9.86
C PRO A 290 15.02 -9.14 -10.80
N GLN A 291 14.97 -9.40 -12.12
CA GLN A 291 14.91 -8.33 -13.12
C GLN A 291 13.49 -7.74 -13.22
N GLN A 292 12.46 -8.56 -12.95
CA GLN A 292 11.07 -8.11 -12.98
C GLN A 292 10.22 -8.86 -11.97
N MET A 293 9.31 -8.14 -11.33
CA MET A 293 8.24 -8.68 -10.48
C MET A 293 6.89 -8.20 -11.01
N ILE A 294 5.86 -9.04 -10.91
CA ILE A 294 4.48 -8.69 -11.29
C ILE A 294 3.49 -9.21 -10.27
N GLY A 295 2.40 -8.49 -10.08
CA GLY A 295 1.31 -8.96 -9.24
C GLY A 295 -0.01 -8.30 -9.56
N ALA A 296 -1.08 -8.99 -9.23
CA ALA A 296 -2.43 -8.47 -9.34
C ALA A 296 -3.35 -9.12 -8.32
N TYR A 297 -4.37 -8.40 -7.89
CA TYR A 297 -5.44 -8.98 -7.10
C TYR A 297 -6.80 -8.39 -7.45
N ALA A 298 -7.86 -9.11 -7.09
CA ALA A 298 -9.23 -8.64 -7.09
C ALA A 298 -9.95 -9.11 -5.82
N GLU A 299 -10.68 -8.22 -5.18
CA GLU A 299 -11.47 -8.45 -3.98
C GLU A 299 -12.91 -7.99 -4.18
N LEU A 300 -13.85 -8.81 -3.76
CA LEU A 300 -15.28 -8.48 -3.69
C LEU A 300 -15.76 -8.65 -2.24
N GLY A 301 -16.45 -7.65 -1.71
CA GLY A 301 -17.10 -7.68 -0.40
C GLY A 301 -18.58 -7.34 -0.52
N VAL A 302 -19.41 -8.01 0.28
CA VAL A 302 -20.87 -7.80 0.37
C VAL A 302 -21.25 -7.54 1.81
N ASN A 303 -21.79 -6.35 2.10
CA ASN A 303 -22.27 -5.98 3.42
C ASN A 303 -23.70 -6.49 3.66
N LEU A 304 -23.82 -7.67 4.25
CA LEU A 304 -25.10 -8.30 4.52
C LEU A 304 -25.94 -7.51 5.52
N ALA A 305 -25.33 -6.85 6.50
CA ALA A 305 -26.07 -6.04 7.46
C ALA A 305 -26.84 -4.90 6.78
N TYR A 306 -26.21 -4.22 5.80
CA TYR A 306 -26.85 -3.17 5.03
C TYR A 306 -27.94 -3.71 4.07
N LEU A 307 -27.74 -4.88 3.48
CA LEU A 307 -28.74 -5.51 2.61
C LEU A 307 -30.01 -5.92 3.38
N ILE A 308 -29.86 -6.33 4.65
CA ILE A 308 -30.98 -6.69 5.53
C ILE A 308 -31.68 -5.43 6.06
N ASN A 309 -30.91 -4.42 6.46
CA ASN A 309 -31.43 -3.17 7.00
C ASN A 309 -30.56 -1.98 6.55
N SER A 310 -31.03 -1.23 5.57
CA SER A 310 -30.32 -0.09 4.99
C SER A 310 -30.06 1.08 5.96
N ASN A 311 -30.75 1.12 7.10
CA ASN A 311 -30.59 2.12 8.16
C ASN A 311 -29.57 1.69 9.24
N THR A 312 -28.99 0.51 9.11
CA THR A 312 -28.00 0.03 10.09
C THR A 312 -26.72 0.85 10.03
N THR A 313 -26.12 1.10 11.19
CA THR A 313 -24.76 1.63 11.33
C THR A 313 -23.71 0.54 11.43
N ARG A 314 -24.13 -0.72 11.56
CA ARG A 314 -23.24 -1.90 11.64
C ARG A 314 -22.85 -2.33 10.24
N ASN A 315 -21.66 -2.89 10.13
CA ASN A 315 -21.18 -3.52 8.91
C ASN A 315 -20.90 -5.01 9.20
N PHE A 316 -21.46 -5.89 8.38
CA PHE A 316 -21.12 -7.31 8.37
C PHE A 316 -20.82 -7.70 6.92
N THR A 317 -19.56 -7.64 6.57
CA THR A 317 -19.09 -7.91 5.20
C THR A 317 -18.56 -9.34 5.11
N VAL A 318 -19.11 -10.09 4.15
CA VAL A 318 -18.51 -11.33 3.64
C VAL A 318 -17.68 -10.96 2.41
N PHE A 319 -16.47 -11.48 2.31
CA PHE A 319 -15.58 -11.12 1.20
C PHE A 319 -14.81 -12.32 0.67
N ALA A 320 -14.34 -12.19 -0.57
CA ALA A 320 -13.38 -13.08 -1.19
C ALA A 320 -12.37 -12.27 -2.00
N ARG A 321 -11.08 -12.69 -1.96
CA ARG A 321 -9.97 -12.07 -2.69
C ARG A 321 -9.11 -13.15 -3.34
N TYR A 322 -8.77 -12.93 -4.60
CA TYR A 322 -7.77 -13.72 -5.30
C TYR A 322 -6.56 -12.84 -5.61
N GLU A 323 -5.36 -13.37 -5.37
CA GLU A 323 -4.11 -12.67 -5.62
C GLU A 323 -3.12 -13.56 -6.37
N TYR A 324 -2.43 -12.95 -7.31
CA TYR A 324 -1.28 -13.51 -7.99
C TYR A 324 -0.06 -12.64 -7.73
N VAL A 325 1.00 -13.24 -7.19
CA VAL A 325 2.28 -12.58 -6.88
C VAL A 325 3.38 -13.38 -7.56
N ASN A 326 4.16 -12.75 -8.40
CA ASN A 326 5.35 -13.36 -8.98
C ASN A 326 6.56 -12.44 -8.73
N MET A 327 7.36 -12.80 -7.72
CA MET A 327 8.57 -12.06 -7.35
C MET A 327 9.76 -12.37 -8.26
N ASP A 328 9.61 -13.33 -9.19
CA ASP A 328 10.61 -13.75 -10.18
C ASP A 328 9.95 -13.89 -11.55
N ALA A 329 9.26 -12.83 -12.00
CA ALA A 329 8.61 -12.82 -13.32
C ALA A 329 9.65 -12.83 -14.45
N LYS A 330 10.81 -12.24 -14.19
CA LYS A 330 12.01 -12.36 -15.03
C LYS A 330 13.23 -12.43 -14.11
N THR A 331 13.92 -13.55 -14.17
CA THR A 331 15.18 -13.77 -13.47
C THR A 331 16.29 -12.95 -14.13
N SER A 332 17.18 -12.38 -13.33
CA SER A 332 18.40 -11.72 -13.81
C SER A 332 19.36 -12.73 -14.43
N ALA A 333 20.22 -12.31 -15.34
CA ALA A 333 21.23 -13.17 -15.97
C ALA A 333 22.23 -13.74 -14.94
N GLU A 334 22.54 -12.99 -13.89
CA GLU A 334 23.41 -13.39 -12.78
C GLU A 334 22.61 -13.93 -11.59
N GLY A 335 21.33 -14.27 -11.78
CA GLY A 335 20.45 -14.78 -10.75
C GLY A 335 20.09 -16.24 -10.93
N VAL A 336 19.58 -16.86 -9.86
CA VAL A 336 19.04 -18.21 -9.86
C VAL A 336 17.52 -18.12 -9.68
N SER A 337 16.77 -18.67 -10.65
CA SER A 337 15.30 -18.63 -10.60
C SER A 337 14.74 -19.37 -9.39
N ASP A 338 13.79 -18.76 -8.70
CA ASP A 338 13.05 -19.33 -7.57
C ASP A 338 11.55 -19.42 -7.86
N PRO A 339 11.06 -20.50 -8.48
CA PRO A 339 9.64 -20.68 -8.75
C PRO A 339 8.75 -20.68 -7.49
N THR A 340 9.32 -20.91 -6.29
CA THR A 340 8.55 -20.82 -5.04
C THR A 340 8.08 -19.40 -4.74
N ARG A 341 8.62 -18.41 -5.44
CA ARG A 341 8.23 -16.99 -5.39
C ARG A 341 7.10 -16.62 -6.33
N GLN A 342 6.63 -17.57 -7.14
CA GLN A 342 5.36 -17.46 -7.84
C GLN A 342 4.23 -17.97 -6.93
N LEU A 343 3.43 -17.06 -6.41
CA LEU A 343 2.46 -17.32 -5.36
C LEU A 343 1.04 -17.02 -5.86
N LYS A 344 0.10 -17.83 -5.44
CA LYS A 344 -1.33 -17.62 -5.62
C LYS A 344 -2.00 -17.69 -4.26
N TYR A 345 -2.88 -16.73 -3.98
CA TYR A 345 -3.65 -16.72 -2.75
C TYR A 345 -5.14 -16.66 -3.06
N VAL A 346 -5.91 -17.44 -2.30
CA VAL A 346 -7.36 -17.29 -2.19
C VAL A 346 -7.65 -16.95 -0.74
N VAL A 347 -8.24 -15.79 -0.50
CA VAL A 347 -8.61 -15.33 0.84
C VAL A 347 -10.12 -15.17 0.88
N ALA A 348 -10.78 -15.78 1.85
CA ALA A 348 -12.22 -15.60 2.05
C ALA A 348 -12.53 -15.48 3.52
N GLY A 349 -13.47 -14.62 3.88
CA GLY A 349 -13.78 -14.40 5.29
C GLY A 349 -14.88 -13.40 5.54
N ILE A 350 -14.91 -12.95 6.79
CA ILE A 350 -15.87 -11.98 7.29
C ILE A 350 -15.17 -10.83 8.02
N THR A 351 -15.74 -9.64 7.90
CA THR A 351 -15.38 -8.46 8.69
C THR A 351 -16.65 -7.92 9.34
N TYR A 352 -16.70 -7.91 10.66
CA TYR A 352 -17.81 -7.37 11.43
C TYR A 352 -17.41 -6.10 12.15
N MET A 353 -18.08 -4.98 11.85
CA MET A 353 -17.91 -3.71 12.55
C MET A 353 -19.20 -3.37 13.30
N PRO A 354 -19.26 -3.62 14.61
CA PRO A 354 -20.42 -3.26 15.45
C PRO A 354 -20.62 -1.75 15.52
N ILE A 355 -19.52 -1.01 15.50
CA ILE A 355 -19.46 0.46 15.51
C ILE A 355 -18.36 0.93 14.56
N LYS A 356 -18.42 2.17 14.12
CA LYS A 356 -17.32 2.78 13.34
C LYS A 356 -16.02 2.72 14.14
N GLY A 357 -14.93 2.33 13.49
CA GLY A 357 -13.61 2.31 14.11
C GLY A 357 -13.27 1.04 14.92
N VAL A 358 -14.17 0.04 15.01
CA VAL A 358 -13.85 -1.26 15.63
C VAL A 358 -14.26 -2.39 14.71
N ALA A 359 -13.34 -3.29 14.38
CA ALA A 359 -13.58 -4.44 13.52
C ALA A 359 -13.13 -5.75 14.15
N PHE A 360 -13.96 -6.77 14.03
CA PHE A 360 -13.64 -8.18 14.28
C PHE A 360 -13.55 -8.89 12.94
N LYS A 361 -12.48 -9.63 12.70
CA LYS A 361 -12.19 -10.24 11.43
C LYS A 361 -11.89 -11.72 11.58
N ALA A 362 -12.39 -12.53 10.64
CA ALA A 362 -12.02 -13.92 10.53
C ALA A 362 -11.89 -14.28 9.06
N ASP A 363 -10.81 -14.94 8.68
CA ASP A 363 -10.57 -15.34 7.30
C ASP A 363 -9.78 -16.63 7.21
N TYR A 364 -9.94 -17.28 6.07
CA TYR A 364 -9.13 -18.41 5.64
C TYR A 364 -8.29 -17.97 4.43
N VAL A 365 -6.98 -18.22 4.51
CA VAL A 365 -6.02 -17.95 3.45
C VAL A 365 -5.53 -19.28 2.92
N PHE A 366 -5.77 -19.56 1.65
CA PHE A 366 -5.13 -20.66 0.92
C PHE A 366 -3.99 -20.09 0.09
N ARG A 367 -2.76 -20.59 0.31
CA ARG A 367 -1.55 -20.21 -0.41
C ARG A 367 -1.07 -21.37 -1.26
N GLN A 368 -0.73 -21.07 -2.52
CA GLN A 368 -0.06 -22.01 -3.43
C GLN A 368 1.20 -21.33 -3.98
N SER A 369 2.32 -22.07 -4.06
CA SER A 369 3.57 -21.63 -4.69
C SER A 369 3.94 -22.53 -5.86
N GLY A 370 4.88 -22.07 -6.69
CA GLY A 370 5.56 -22.94 -7.66
C GLY A 370 6.47 -23.99 -6.97
N PRO A 371 7.03 -24.91 -7.76
CA PRO A 371 7.90 -25.98 -7.24
C PRO A 371 9.24 -25.41 -6.74
N PRO A 372 9.87 -26.06 -5.75
CA PRO A 372 11.20 -25.68 -5.29
C PRO A 372 12.25 -25.91 -6.39
N ASN A 373 13.25 -25.01 -6.45
CA ASN A 373 14.43 -25.18 -7.29
C ASN A 373 15.51 -25.90 -6.47
N PRO A 374 15.98 -27.07 -6.89
CA PRO A 374 17.03 -27.82 -6.16
C PRO A 374 18.32 -27.03 -5.93
N LEU A 375 18.64 -26.06 -6.81
CA LEU A 375 19.86 -25.25 -6.68
C LEU A 375 19.79 -24.25 -5.51
N LEU A 376 18.57 -23.93 -5.03
CA LEU A 376 18.36 -23.01 -3.91
C LEU A 376 18.06 -23.75 -2.59
N LEU A 377 18.07 -25.08 -2.61
CA LEU A 377 17.82 -25.88 -1.42
C LEU A 377 19.09 -25.96 -0.55
N ALA A 378 18.96 -25.52 0.70
CA ALA A 378 20.01 -25.80 1.68
C ALA A 378 20.15 -27.30 1.91
N GLU A 379 21.38 -27.78 2.07
CA GLU A 379 21.70 -29.18 2.29
C GLU A 379 20.93 -29.83 3.46
N PHE A 380 20.53 -29.02 4.45
CA PHE A 380 19.77 -29.41 5.63
C PHE A 380 18.38 -28.79 5.71
N ALA A 381 17.78 -28.44 4.58
CA ALA A 381 16.49 -27.81 4.55
C ALA A 381 15.41 -28.69 5.20
N GLN A 382 14.55 -28.08 6.02
CA GLN A 382 13.45 -28.80 6.66
C GLN A 382 12.39 -29.18 5.62
N PRO A 383 11.78 -30.38 5.69
CA PRO A 383 10.77 -30.82 4.71
C PRO A 383 9.63 -29.82 4.50
N GLY A 384 9.25 -29.06 5.53
CA GLY A 384 8.20 -28.06 5.45
C GLY A 384 8.50 -26.86 4.56
N GLN A 385 9.74 -26.58 4.21
CA GLN A 385 10.13 -25.49 3.31
C GLN A 385 9.68 -25.71 1.85
N TYR A 386 9.33 -26.96 1.50
CA TYR A 386 9.00 -27.36 0.13
C TYR A 386 7.50 -27.54 -0.11
N TYR A 387 6.67 -27.17 0.83
CA TYR A 387 5.24 -27.29 0.63
C TYR A 387 4.73 -26.26 -0.37
N THR A 388 4.26 -26.75 -1.51
CA THR A 388 3.69 -25.91 -2.57
C THR A 388 2.29 -25.41 -2.25
N ALA A 389 1.63 -25.94 -1.23
CA ALA A 389 0.31 -25.51 -0.80
C ALA A 389 0.18 -25.49 0.73
N ASN A 390 -0.46 -24.47 1.27
CA ASN A 390 -0.77 -24.35 2.70
C ASN A 390 -2.04 -23.54 2.92
N GLY A 391 -2.73 -23.81 4.04
CA GLY A 391 -3.89 -23.09 4.52
C GLY A 391 -3.66 -22.47 5.89
N TYR A 392 -4.18 -21.26 6.09
CA TYR A 392 -4.13 -20.53 7.35
C TYR A 392 -5.53 -20.07 7.75
N PHE A 393 -5.85 -20.15 9.02
CA PHE A 393 -7.05 -19.54 9.57
C PHE A 393 -6.65 -18.40 10.50
N ASN A 394 -7.21 -17.21 10.27
CA ASN A 394 -6.92 -16.01 11.03
C ASN A 394 -8.18 -15.54 11.77
N ILE A 395 -8.01 -15.13 13.02
CA ILE A 395 -8.99 -14.34 13.77
C ILE A 395 -8.28 -13.10 14.30
N GLY A 396 -8.88 -11.94 14.15
CA GLY A 396 -8.26 -10.69 14.58
C GLY A 396 -9.24 -9.61 14.97
N ILE A 397 -8.68 -8.61 15.61
CA ILE A 397 -9.34 -7.37 15.98
C ILE A 397 -8.58 -6.20 15.37
N ALA A 398 -9.31 -5.17 14.99
CA ALA A 398 -8.73 -3.92 14.52
C ALA A 398 -9.52 -2.74 15.07
N TYR A 399 -8.80 -1.64 15.30
CA TYR A 399 -9.41 -0.40 15.73
C TYR A 399 -8.82 0.81 15.03
N SER A 400 -9.59 1.88 14.95
CA SER A 400 -9.14 3.22 14.56
C SER A 400 -9.85 4.27 15.40
N ILE A 401 -9.09 5.22 15.93
CA ILE A 401 -9.55 6.35 16.74
C ILE A 401 -9.21 7.60 15.95
N ASN A 402 -10.25 8.37 15.60
CA ASN A 402 -10.13 9.63 14.86
C ASN A 402 -10.69 10.78 15.71
#